data_3425fd407ce56212c4133c4795715ca7
#
_entry.id   3425fd407ce56212c4133c4795715ca7
#
_cell.length_a   1.000
_cell.length_b   1.000
_cell.length_c   1.000
_cell.angle_alpha   90.00
_cell.angle_beta   90.00
_cell.angle_gamma   90.00
#
_symmetry.space_group_name_H-M   'P 1'
#
loop_
_entity.id
_entity.type
_entity.pdbx_description
1 polymer ?
#
loop_
_entity_poly.entity_id
_entity_poly.type
_entity_poly.pdbx_seq_one_letter_code
_entity_poly.pdbx_strand_id
1 'polypeptide(L)'
;MFKRLFSMIFGAGVGFAVAAVPASAADDIEAKAQACAVCHGQNGVSIDPKTIPIIWGQQQSYLMKQLRDYRSGVRDNPIMSPLAKGLAEDDLRKIAAYFAAKSWPAQPTAAASASPPNGIAQCQPCHQPNFEGGPLAPRLAGLSYEYLVASMRGFAADERTNNGDMPKFMQALTESERDAMARYLAAR
;
A
#
# COMPACT_ATOMS: atom_id res chain seq x y z
N MET A 1 8.04 -48.88 -73.68
CA MET A 1 7.10 -49.17 -72.57
C MET A 1 7.76 -48.73 -71.25
N PHE A 2 7.48 -47.53 -70.75
CA PHE A 2 8.02 -47.05 -69.47
C PHE A 2 6.87 -46.87 -68.49
N LYS A 3 6.86 -47.72 -67.47
CA LYS A 3 5.94 -47.58 -66.34
C LYS A 3 6.52 -46.56 -65.35
N ARG A 4 5.85 -45.43 -65.14
CA ARG A 4 6.15 -44.49 -64.04
C ARG A 4 5.48 -44.93 -62.79
N LEU A 5 6.23 -45.28 -61.74
CA LEU A 5 5.77 -45.44 -60.37
C LEU A 5 5.53 -44.04 -59.78
N PHE A 6 4.32 -43.79 -59.31
CA PHE A 6 3.94 -42.62 -58.51
C PHE A 6 4.12 -42.98 -57.04
N SER A 7 5.11 -42.40 -56.39
CA SER A 7 5.34 -42.56 -54.94
C SER A 7 4.50 -41.52 -54.20
N MET A 8 3.51 -41.97 -53.43
CA MET A 8 2.75 -41.12 -52.55
C MET A 8 3.55 -40.88 -51.26
N ILE A 9 3.96 -39.65 -51.02
CA ILE A 9 4.56 -39.21 -49.74
C ILE A 9 3.41 -38.83 -48.79
N PHE A 10 3.19 -39.65 -47.76
CA PHE A 10 2.33 -39.32 -46.64
C PHE A 10 3.04 -38.34 -45.74
N GLY A 11 2.62 -37.08 -45.77
CA GLY A 11 3.07 -36.06 -44.83
C GLY A 11 2.42 -36.24 -43.44
N ALA A 12 3.20 -36.68 -42.47
CA ALA A 12 2.78 -36.72 -41.08
C ALA A 12 2.71 -35.27 -40.56
N GLY A 13 1.49 -34.73 -40.40
CA GLY A 13 1.24 -33.44 -39.78
C GLY A 13 1.55 -33.53 -38.29
N VAL A 14 2.63 -32.91 -37.84
CA VAL A 14 2.88 -32.71 -36.39
C VAL A 14 1.93 -31.63 -35.89
N GLY A 15 0.85 -32.05 -35.24
CA GLY A 15 -0.06 -31.18 -34.54
C GLY A 15 0.66 -30.55 -33.32
N PHE A 16 0.97 -29.27 -33.38
CA PHE A 16 1.41 -28.53 -32.21
C PHE A 16 0.21 -28.36 -31.28
N ALA A 17 0.18 -29.12 -30.19
CA ALA A 17 -0.72 -28.89 -29.07
C ALA A 17 -0.25 -27.64 -28.37
N VAL A 18 -0.97 -26.53 -28.55
CA VAL A 18 -0.78 -25.30 -27.75
C VAL A 18 -1.29 -25.62 -26.34
N ALA A 19 -0.37 -25.93 -25.44
CA ALA A 19 -0.70 -26.08 -24.03
C ALA A 19 -1.23 -24.72 -23.54
N ALA A 20 -2.49 -24.67 -23.11
CA ALA A 20 -3.05 -23.50 -22.43
C ALA A 20 -2.22 -23.26 -21.16
N VAL A 21 -1.48 -22.15 -21.11
CA VAL A 21 -0.79 -21.72 -19.91
C VAL A 21 -1.87 -21.40 -18.87
N PRO A 22 -1.89 -22.03 -17.69
CA PRO A 22 -2.87 -21.69 -16.66
C PRO A 22 -2.75 -20.21 -16.32
N ALA A 23 -3.88 -19.51 -16.19
CA ALA A 23 -3.93 -18.12 -15.72
C ALA A 23 -3.08 -18.03 -14.45
N SER A 24 -2.10 -17.14 -14.47
CA SER A 24 -1.06 -17.13 -13.45
C SER A 24 -1.65 -16.65 -12.12
N ALA A 25 -1.06 -17.07 -10.99
CA ALA A 25 -1.40 -16.56 -9.67
C ALA A 25 -1.22 -15.03 -9.55
N ALA A 26 -0.59 -14.40 -10.52
CA ALA A 26 -0.48 -12.95 -10.67
C ALA A 26 -1.82 -12.32 -11.06
N ASP A 27 -2.60 -12.95 -11.94
CA ASP A 27 -3.91 -12.44 -12.40
C ASP A 27 -4.94 -12.44 -11.26
N ASP A 28 -4.89 -13.43 -10.38
CA ASP A 28 -5.74 -13.50 -9.18
C ASP A 28 -5.42 -12.39 -8.19
N ILE A 29 -4.15 -12.05 -7.99
CA ILE A 29 -3.75 -10.98 -7.08
C ILE A 29 -4.10 -9.60 -7.61
N GLU A 30 -3.98 -9.38 -8.91
CA GLU A 30 -4.40 -8.12 -9.53
C GLU A 30 -5.91 -7.90 -9.38
N ALA A 31 -6.72 -8.92 -9.62
CA ALA A 31 -8.17 -8.87 -9.42
C ALA A 31 -8.55 -8.53 -7.96
N LYS A 32 -7.87 -9.14 -6.98
CA LYS A 32 -8.06 -8.83 -5.55
C LYS A 32 -7.60 -7.40 -5.21
N ALA A 33 -6.50 -6.94 -5.78
CA ALA A 33 -5.99 -5.58 -5.57
C ALA A 33 -6.93 -4.52 -6.16
N GLN A 34 -7.62 -4.81 -7.28
CA GLN A 34 -8.62 -3.90 -7.84
C GLN A 34 -9.76 -3.60 -6.86
N ALA A 35 -10.18 -4.56 -6.04
CA ALA A 35 -11.17 -4.30 -4.98
C ALA A 35 -10.69 -3.26 -3.95
N CYS A 36 -9.40 -3.25 -3.61
CA CYS A 36 -8.80 -2.24 -2.73
C CYS A 36 -8.71 -0.88 -3.43
N ALA A 37 -8.39 -0.88 -4.72
CA ALA A 37 -8.24 0.33 -5.52
C ALA A 37 -9.55 1.10 -5.71
N VAL A 38 -10.72 0.47 -5.52
CA VAL A 38 -12.02 1.16 -5.53
C VAL A 38 -12.03 2.34 -4.54
N CYS A 39 -11.48 2.16 -3.35
CA CYS A 39 -11.41 3.21 -2.33
C CYS A 39 -10.05 3.90 -2.29
N HIS A 40 -8.95 3.13 -2.35
CA HIS A 40 -7.59 3.66 -2.27
C HIS A 40 -7.07 4.29 -3.58
N GLY A 41 -7.88 4.24 -4.64
CA GLY A 41 -7.62 4.87 -5.94
C GLY A 41 -7.01 3.94 -6.98
N GLN A 42 -7.56 3.97 -8.20
CA GLN A 42 -7.08 3.17 -9.34
C GLN A 42 -5.66 3.54 -9.80
N ASN A 43 -5.24 4.77 -9.49
CA ASN A 43 -3.91 5.32 -9.78
C ASN A 43 -3.22 5.82 -8.49
N GLY A 44 -3.64 5.33 -7.32
CA GLY A 44 -3.11 5.73 -6.02
C GLY A 44 -3.71 7.01 -5.45
N VAL A 45 -4.60 7.70 -6.18
CA VAL A 45 -5.32 8.87 -5.66
C VAL A 45 -6.63 8.39 -5.04
N SER A 46 -6.72 8.42 -3.71
CA SER A 46 -7.88 7.98 -2.94
C SER A 46 -9.15 8.74 -3.31
N ILE A 47 -10.31 8.07 -3.22
CA ILE A 47 -11.63 8.71 -3.42
C ILE A 47 -11.98 9.68 -2.29
N ASP A 48 -11.43 9.51 -1.10
CA ASP A 48 -11.52 10.41 0.05
C ASP A 48 -10.18 10.45 0.79
N PRO A 49 -9.25 11.32 0.38
CA PRO A 49 -7.93 11.38 1.00
C PRO A 49 -7.94 11.76 2.49
N LYS A 50 -9.05 12.33 3.00
CA LYS A 50 -9.16 12.72 4.41
C LYS A 50 -9.22 11.52 5.35
N THR A 51 -9.87 10.45 4.92
CA THR A 51 -10.09 9.24 5.73
C THR A 51 -9.40 8.01 5.16
N ILE A 52 -9.21 7.93 3.86
CA ILE A 52 -8.65 6.79 3.15
C ILE A 52 -7.24 7.12 2.66
N PRO A 53 -6.19 6.51 3.22
CA PRO A 53 -4.81 6.85 2.87
C PRO A 53 -4.39 6.31 1.50
N ILE A 54 -3.36 6.93 0.93
CA ILE A 54 -2.59 6.37 -0.18
C ILE A 54 -1.89 5.10 0.32
N ILE A 55 -2.02 4.01 -0.47
CA ILE A 55 -1.33 2.74 -0.21
C ILE A 55 -0.33 2.37 -1.32
N TRP A 56 -0.37 3.02 -2.48
CA TRP A 56 0.60 2.87 -3.56
C TRP A 56 1.98 3.35 -3.11
N GLY A 57 3.02 2.54 -3.32
CA GLY A 57 4.38 2.87 -2.94
C GLY A 57 4.61 2.97 -1.42
N GLN A 58 3.67 2.52 -0.61
CA GLN A 58 3.84 2.42 0.83
C GLN A 58 4.70 1.19 1.18
N GLN A 59 5.39 1.22 2.30
CA GLN A 59 6.28 0.15 2.73
C GLN A 59 5.54 -1.19 2.88
N GLN A 60 6.04 -2.24 2.21
CA GLN A 60 5.40 -3.57 2.22
C GLN A 60 5.22 -4.13 3.62
N SER A 61 6.25 -4.03 4.49
CA SER A 61 6.20 -4.47 5.88
C SER A 61 5.08 -3.77 6.66
N TYR A 62 4.90 -2.48 6.43
CA TYR A 62 3.83 -1.70 7.05
C TYR A 62 2.46 -2.11 6.53
N LEU A 63 2.26 -2.22 5.21
CA LEU A 63 1.00 -2.65 4.62
C LEU A 63 0.60 -4.03 5.14
N MET A 64 1.53 -4.99 5.15
CA MET A 64 1.31 -6.33 5.67
C MET A 64 0.89 -6.31 7.15
N LYS A 65 1.61 -5.52 7.96
CA LYS A 65 1.27 -5.35 9.37
C LYS A 65 -0.12 -4.76 9.54
N GLN A 66 -0.48 -3.69 8.81
CA GLN A 66 -1.79 -3.06 8.94
C GLN A 66 -2.93 -4.03 8.56
N LEU A 67 -2.79 -4.79 7.49
CA LEU A 67 -3.78 -5.78 7.10
C LEU A 67 -3.95 -6.87 8.17
N ARG A 68 -2.86 -7.35 8.76
CA ARG A 68 -2.90 -8.30 9.89
C ARG A 68 -3.57 -7.70 11.13
N ASP A 69 -3.25 -6.46 11.45
CA ASP A 69 -3.81 -5.75 12.61
C ASP A 69 -5.33 -5.56 12.46
N TYR A 70 -5.80 -5.19 11.26
CA TYR A 70 -7.24 -5.11 10.97
C TYR A 70 -7.91 -6.49 11.05
N ARG A 71 -7.26 -7.53 10.52
CA ARG A 71 -7.80 -8.89 10.57
C ARG A 71 -7.93 -9.44 11.99
N SER A 72 -6.96 -9.15 12.85
CA SER A 72 -6.94 -9.59 14.26
C SER A 72 -7.74 -8.69 15.20
N GLY A 73 -8.13 -7.48 14.78
CA GLY A 73 -8.79 -6.49 15.60
C GLY A 73 -7.87 -5.64 16.48
N VAL A 74 -6.53 -5.82 16.38
CA VAL A 74 -5.54 -4.96 17.07
C VAL A 74 -5.59 -3.52 16.54
N ARG A 75 -5.96 -3.34 15.28
CA ARG A 75 -6.41 -2.09 14.70
C ARG A 75 -7.83 -2.28 14.21
N ASP A 76 -8.77 -1.49 14.71
CA ASP A 76 -10.15 -1.59 14.27
C ASP A 76 -10.54 -0.48 13.29
N ASN A 77 -11.39 -0.85 12.33
CA ASN A 77 -12.04 0.06 11.39
C ASN A 77 -13.26 -0.65 10.79
N PRO A 78 -14.44 -0.01 10.75
CA PRO A 78 -15.68 -0.66 10.31
C PRO A 78 -15.67 -1.18 8.88
N ILE A 79 -14.76 -0.67 8.03
CA ILE A 79 -14.62 -1.10 6.63
C ILE A 79 -13.43 -2.04 6.48
N MET A 80 -12.25 -1.65 6.98
CA MET A 80 -11.02 -2.43 6.75
C MET A 80 -10.97 -3.73 7.53
N SER A 81 -11.55 -3.78 8.76
CA SER A 81 -11.52 -4.99 9.59
C SER A 81 -12.28 -6.17 8.93
N PRO A 82 -13.54 -6.03 8.45
CA PRO A 82 -14.22 -7.12 7.75
C PRO A 82 -13.54 -7.48 6.43
N LEU A 83 -13.02 -6.53 5.65
CA LEU A 83 -12.28 -6.82 4.42
C LEU A 83 -11.02 -7.66 4.70
N ALA A 84 -10.22 -7.27 5.68
CA ALA A 84 -9.00 -7.99 6.05
C ALA A 84 -9.29 -9.40 6.61
N LYS A 85 -10.40 -9.58 7.35
CA LYS A 85 -10.84 -10.90 7.83
C LYS A 85 -11.18 -11.87 6.70
N GLY A 86 -11.67 -11.38 5.58
CA GLY A 86 -12.00 -12.19 4.39
C GLY A 86 -10.79 -12.65 3.58
N LEU A 87 -9.56 -12.19 3.90
CA LEU A 87 -8.35 -12.51 3.13
C LEU A 87 -7.51 -13.61 3.81
N ALA A 88 -7.00 -14.55 3.01
CA ALA A 88 -6.01 -15.52 3.48
C ALA A 88 -4.65 -14.82 3.76
N GLU A 89 -3.80 -15.45 4.58
CA GLU A 89 -2.49 -14.87 4.94
C GLU A 89 -1.60 -14.64 3.71
N ASP A 90 -1.67 -15.55 2.74
CA ASP A 90 -0.92 -15.43 1.49
C ASP A 90 -1.40 -14.25 0.65
N ASP A 91 -2.71 -14.01 0.61
CA ASP A 91 -3.31 -12.86 -0.07
C ASP A 91 -2.87 -11.54 0.58
N LEU A 92 -2.87 -11.44 1.91
CA LEU A 92 -2.39 -10.24 2.60
C LEU A 92 -0.97 -9.89 2.19
N ARG A 93 -0.09 -10.90 2.13
CA ARG A 93 1.33 -10.71 1.73
C ARG A 93 1.45 -10.26 0.28
N LYS A 94 0.72 -10.90 -0.62
CA LYS A 94 0.75 -10.60 -2.06
C LYS A 94 0.14 -9.22 -2.36
N ILE A 95 -0.98 -8.85 -1.71
CA ILE A 95 -1.59 -7.53 -1.83
C ILE A 95 -0.65 -6.44 -1.31
N ALA A 96 -0.01 -6.66 -0.15
CA ALA A 96 0.97 -5.73 0.38
C ALA A 96 2.16 -5.53 -0.58
N ALA A 97 2.67 -6.61 -1.17
CA ALA A 97 3.74 -6.56 -2.16
C ALA A 97 3.29 -5.82 -3.45
N TYR A 98 2.07 -6.10 -3.93
CA TYR A 98 1.51 -5.46 -5.12
C TYR A 98 1.45 -3.94 -4.98
N PHE A 99 0.90 -3.43 -3.87
CA PHE A 99 0.81 -1.98 -3.67
C PHE A 99 2.16 -1.34 -3.36
N ALA A 100 3.05 -2.02 -2.64
CA ALA A 100 4.39 -1.52 -2.36
C ALA A 100 5.25 -1.37 -3.63
N ALA A 101 5.02 -2.20 -4.64
CA ALA A 101 5.71 -2.12 -5.94
C ALA A 101 5.20 -0.99 -6.85
N LYS A 102 4.08 -0.35 -6.51
CA LYS A 102 3.56 0.78 -7.29
C LYS A 102 4.35 2.05 -6.95
N SER A 103 4.43 2.96 -7.91
CA SER A 103 5.01 4.28 -7.66
C SER A 103 4.09 5.11 -6.75
N TRP A 104 4.68 5.84 -5.80
CA TRP A 104 3.94 6.84 -5.03
C TRP A 104 3.33 7.87 -5.99
N PRO A 105 2.02 8.17 -5.90
CA PRO A 105 1.40 9.14 -6.81
C PRO A 105 1.97 10.53 -6.59
N ALA A 106 2.17 11.27 -7.69
CA ALA A 106 2.57 12.67 -7.60
C ALA A 106 1.48 13.45 -6.84
N GLN A 107 1.88 14.12 -5.77
CA GLN A 107 0.99 15.02 -5.04
C GLN A 107 1.08 16.41 -5.65
N PRO A 108 -0.03 17.17 -5.72
CA PRO A 108 0.07 18.59 -5.99
C PRO A 108 1.01 19.19 -4.95
N THR A 109 2.09 19.81 -5.39
CA THR A 109 3.03 20.49 -4.51
C THR A 109 2.34 21.70 -3.88
N ALA A 110 1.61 21.47 -2.79
CA ALA A 110 1.23 22.53 -1.91
C ALA A 110 2.52 23.04 -1.26
N ALA A 111 3.01 24.17 -1.77
CA ALA A 111 4.14 24.95 -1.28
C ALA A 111 5.16 24.15 -0.42
N ALA A 112 6.14 23.58 -1.06
CA ALA A 112 7.29 22.89 -0.42
C ALA A 112 8.15 23.81 0.49
N SER A 113 7.64 24.96 0.89
CA SER A 113 8.32 26.03 1.62
C SER A 113 7.98 26.12 3.11
N ALA A 114 7.17 25.21 3.66
CA ALA A 114 6.93 25.21 5.09
C ALA A 114 8.24 24.85 5.82
N SER A 115 8.70 25.72 6.70
CA SER A 115 9.84 25.44 7.58
C SER A 115 9.54 24.21 8.43
N PRO A 116 10.55 23.36 8.68
CA PRO A 116 10.37 22.20 9.55
C PRO A 116 9.85 22.64 10.92
N PRO A 117 8.75 22.06 11.42
CA PRO A 117 8.28 22.37 12.76
C PRO A 117 9.28 21.85 13.82
N ASN A 118 9.27 22.48 14.98
CA ASN A 118 10.10 22.04 16.10
C ASN A 118 9.81 20.56 16.42
N GLY A 119 10.86 19.79 16.69
CA GLY A 119 10.74 18.38 17.07
C GLY A 119 10.53 17.41 15.92
N ILE A 120 10.27 17.83 14.68
CA ILE A 120 10.03 16.91 13.54
C ILE A 120 11.21 15.97 13.28
N ALA A 121 12.44 16.39 13.58
CA ALA A 121 13.65 15.59 13.39
C ALA A 121 13.65 14.29 14.23
N GLN A 122 12.94 14.25 15.35
CA GLN A 122 12.81 13.03 16.17
C GLN A 122 12.07 11.90 15.47
N CYS A 123 11.33 12.18 14.41
CA CYS A 123 10.60 11.19 13.61
C CYS A 123 11.49 10.51 12.57
N GLN A 124 12.58 11.16 12.15
CA GLN A 124 13.45 10.72 11.05
C GLN A 124 14.18 9.38 11.30
N PRO A 125 14.63 9.05 12.53
CA PRO A 125 15.31 7.76 12.74
C PRO A 125 14.50 6.53 12.29
N CYS A 126 13.16 6.60 12.39
CA CYS A 126 12.26 5.54 11.95
C CYS A 126 11.67 5.81 10.56
N HIS A 127 11.18 7.03 10.34
CA HIS A 127 10.46 7.39 9.11
C HIS A 127 11.36 7.85 7.96
N GLN A 128 12.69 7.86 8.16
CA GLN A 128 13.73 8.30 7.24
C GLN A 128 13.80 9.83 7.05
N PRO A 129 14.94 10.37 6.55
CA PRO A 129 15.18 11.83 6.48
C PRO A 129 14.14 12.62 5.70
N ASN A 130 13.57 12.03 4.63
CA ASN A 130 12.55 12.66 3.80
C ASN A 130 11.14 12.14 4.12
N PHE A 131 10.97 11.40 5.23
CA PHE A 131 9.71 10.78 5.64
C PHE A 131 9.11 9.82 4.60
N GLU A 132 9.97 9.26 3.76
CA GLU A 132 9.61 8.25 2.74
C GLU A 132 9.35 6.86 3.33
N GLY A 133 9.67 6.68 4.61
CA GLY A 133 9.52 5.41 5.29
C GLY A 133 10.62 4.40 4.97
N GLY A 134 10.61 3.29 5.69
CA GLY A 134 11.59 2.23 5.55
C GLY A 134 11.13 0.94 6.25
N PRO A 135 12.03 -0.01 6.48
CA PRO A 135 11.65 -1.31 7.07
C PRO A 135 10.98 -1.21 8.43
N LEU A 136 11.27 -0.15 9.20
CA LEU A 136 10.78 0.03 10.57
C LEU A 136 9.48 0.84 10.65
N ALA A 137 9.24 1.74 9.69
CA ALA A 137 8.13 2.68 9.77
C ALA A 137 7.59 3.06 8.38
N PRO A 138 6.31 3.45 8.28
CA PRO A 138 5.69 3.81 7.01
C PRO A 138 6.22 5.14 6.45
N ARG A 139 5.99 5.32 5.15
CA ARG A 139 6.02 6.63 4.52
C ARG A 139 4.95 7.52 5.12
N LEU A 140 5.33 8.75 5.45
CA LEU A 140 4.45 9.84 5.92
C LEU A 140 4.34 10.95 4.87
N ALA A 141 5.43 11.21 4.16
CA ALA A 141 5.50 12.26 3.14
C ALA A 141 4.42 12.09 2.07
N GLY A 142 3.62 13.13 1.85
CA GLY A 142 2.55 13.17 0.86
C GLY A 142 1.26 12.46 1.25
N LEU A 143 1.13 11.94 2.47
CA LEU A 143 -0.19 11.56 3.00
C LEU A 143 -1.01 12.83 3.28
N SER A 144 -2.34 12.75 3.18
CA SER A 144 -3.19 13.90 3.44
C SER A 144 -3.05 14.43 4.87
N TYR A 145 -3.20 15.74 5.01
CA TYR A 145 -3.14 16.41 6.30
C TYR A 145 -4.15 15.81 7.29
N GLU A 146 -5.40 15.63 6.87
CA GLU A 146 -6.48 15.13 7.72
C GLU A 146 -6.23 13.70 8.21
N TYR A 147 -5.75 12.82 7.31
CA TYR A 147 -5.39 11.46 7.69
C TYR A 147 -4.23 11.43 8.68
N LEU A 148 -3.21 12.27 8.49
CA LEU A 148 -2.08 12.39 9.40
C LEU A 148 -2.53 12.89 10.78
N VAL A 149 -3.34 13.96 10.85
CA VAL A 149 -3.89 14.48 12.10
C VAL A 149 -4.71 13.42 12.83
N ALA A 150 -5.63 12.76 12.12
CA ALA A 150 -6.47 11.71 12.72
C ALA A 150 -5.62 10.55 13.25
N SER A 151 -4.60 10.13 12.51
CA SER A 151 -3.68 9.07 12.95
C SER A 151 -2.87 9.46 14.18
N MET A 152 -2.33 10.67 14.22
CA MET A 152 -1.57 11.18 15.37
C MET A 152 -2.45 11.34 16.61
N ARG A 153 -3.69 11.85 16.45
CA ARG A 153 -4.67 11.94 17.53
C ARG A 153 -5.05 10.56 18.07
N GLY A 154 -5.33 9.62 17.19
CA GLY A 154 -5.68 8.25 17.60
C GLY A 154 -4.56 7.58 18.41
N PHE A 155 -3.28 7.81 18.07
CA PHE A 155 -2.17 7.35 18.90
C PHE A 155 -2.06 8.11 20.23
N ALA A 156 -2.28 9.43 20.23
CA ALA A 156 -2.21 10.23 21.45
C ALA A 156 -3.33 9.90 22.45
N ALA A 157 -4.50 9.50 21.96
CA ALA A 157 -5.67 9.14 22.74
C ALA A 157 -5.74 7.64 23.12
N ASP A 158 -4.71 6.85 22.75
CA ASP A 158 -4.72 5.38 22.89
C ASP A 158 -5.90 4.67 22.18
N GLU A 159 -6.54 5.33 21.22
CA GLU A 159 -7.55 4.75 20.33
C GLU A 159 -6.90 3.87 19.25
N ARG A 160 -5.66 4.21 18.88
CA ARG A 160 -4.82 3.44 17.96
C ARG A 160 -3.60 2.92 18.73
N THR A 161 -3.59 1.62 19.02
CA THR A 161 -2.59 0.98 19.88
C THR A 161 -1.70 -0.03 19.15
N ASN A 162 -1.86 -0.13 17.84
CA ASN A 162 -1.18 -1.15 17.03
C ASN A 162 0.33 -0.85 16.75
N ASN A 163 0.92 0.02 17.55
CA ASN A 163 2.37 0.29 17.60
C ASN A 163 2.74 0.69 19.04
N GLY A 164 3.80 0.10 19.59
CA GLY A 164 4.18 0.31 21.00
C GLY A 164 4.87 1.65 21.28
N ASP A 165 5.43 2.31 20.27
CA ASP A 165 6.19 3.54 20.44
C ASP A 165 5.39 4.79 20.04
N MET A 166 4.58 4.71 18.99
CA MET A 166 3.85 5.87 18.47
C MET A 166 2.94 6.55 19.49
N PRO A 167 2.20 5.85 20.39
CA PRO A 167 1.44 6.50 21.44
C PRO A 167 2.31 7.42 22.30
N LYS A 168 3.47 6.95 22.76
CA LYS A 168 4.40 7.73 23.60
C LYS A 168 4.87 9.00 22.92
N PHE A 169 5.27 8.91 21.63
CA PHE A 169 5.67 10.07 20.85
C PHE A 169 4.51 11.06 20.68
N MET A 170 3.31 10.56 20.41
CA MET A 170 2.16 11.43 20.15
C MET A 170 1.60 12.08 21.43
N GLN A 171 1.67 11.39 22.57
CA GLN A 171 1.29 11.92 23.88
C GLN A 171 2.25 13.00 24.37
N ALA A 172 3.54 12.91 24.00
CA ALA A 172 4.54 13.93 24.33
C ALA A 172 4.37 15.25 23.56
N LEU A 173 3.56 15.28 22.50
CA LEU A 173 3.31 16.44 21.66
C LEU A 173 1.97 17.08 22.03
N THR A 174 1.93 18.40 22.00
CA THR A 174 0.67 19.17 22.05
C THR A 174 -0.13 18.96 20.77
N GLU A 175 -1.42 19.27 20.80
CA GLU A 175 -2.27 19.24 19.60
C GLU A 175 -1.75 20.16 18.50
N SER A 176 -1.28 21.37 18.85
CA SER A 176 -0.72 22.32 17.89
C SER A 176 0.56 21.80 17.22
N GLU A 177 1.42 21.10 17.97
CA GLU A 177 2.62 20.48 17.40
C GLU A 177 2.27 19.34 16.44
N ARG A 178 1.33 18.46 16.80
CA ARG A 178 0.84 17.42 15.90
C ARG A 178 0.23 18.01 14.62
N ASP A 179 -0.54 19.10 14.74
CA ASP A 179 -1.10 19.83 13.59
C ASP A 179 0.00 20.37 12.67
N ALA A 180 0.99 21.03 13.23
CA ALA A 180 2.12 21.60 12.48
C ALA A 180 2.93 20.49 11.76
N MET A 181 3.18 19.36 12.44
CA MET A 181 3.86 18.21 11.83
C MET A 181 3.04 17.61 10.70
N ALA A 182 1.73 17.45 10.87
CA ALA A 182 0.84 16.92 9.84
C ALA A 182 0.84 17.80 8.57
N ARG A 183 0.77 19.14 8.73
CA ARG A 183 0.86 20.08 7.60
C ARG A 183 2.19 19.98 6.87
N TYR A 184 3.27 19.90 7.63
CA TYR A 184 4.61 19.77 7.06
C TYR A 184 4.77 18.47 6.26
N LEU A 185 4.34 17.34 6.81
CA LEU A 185 4.44 16.03 6.18
C LEU A 185 3.54 15.90 4.93
N ALA A 186 2.35 16.48 4.98
CA ALA A 186 1.43 16.47 3.83
C ALA A 186 1.95 17.26 2.63
N ALA A 187 2.82 18.25 2.87
CA ALA A 187 3.42 19.08 1.83
C ALA A 187 4.75 18.52 1.25
N ARG A 188 5.14 17.29 1.57
CA ARG A 188 6.42 16.65 1.16
C ARG A 188 6.33 15.73 -0.05
#